data_b6b55a2bb684298c9c5ee7c29bd5b9cc
#
_entry.id   b6b55a2bb684298c9c5ee7c29bd5b9cc
#
_cell.length_a   1.000
_cell.length_b   1.000
_cell.length_c   1.000
_cell.angle_alpha   90.00
_cell.angle_beta   90.00
_cell.angle_gamma   90.00
#
_symmetry.space_group_name_H-M   'P 1'
#
loop_
_entity.id
_entity.type
_entity.pdbx_description
1 polymer ?
#
loop_
_entity_poly.entity_id
_entity_poly.type
_entity_poly.pdbx_seq_one_letter_code
_entity_poly.pdbx_strand_id
1 'polypeptide(L)'
;LVKEKNLESNIHVKTYPFVKNLRYGENPHQKASWYGLNNIGWNAAKQLQGKELSYNNLLDLESALSTILEFEYDQKQNSSENTNAAVILKHNNPCGAALADSPSDAFRKALDCDSTSAFGGIVAFNNNVDLAAAELLSNIFLECVVAPSFDKEALKILHNKKNLRLLQLNKENIKKD
;
A
#
# COMPACT_ATOMS: atom_id res chain seq x y z
N LEU A 1 -35.40 -39.01 20.79
CA LEU A 1 -34.27 -38.52 19.99
C LEU A 1 -34.72 -37.25 19.27
N VAL A 2 -34.45 -36.11 19.88
CA VAL A 2 -34.68 -34.79 19.28
C VAL A 2 -33.59 -34.61 18.25
N LYS A 3 -33.96 -34.52 16.96
CA LYS A 3 -33.03 -34.07 15.91
C LYS A 3 -32.67 -32.62 16.21
N GLU A 4 -31.39 -32.37 16.55
CA GLU A 4 -30.85 -31.02 16.53
C GLU A 4 -31.05 -30.44 15.15
N LYS A 5 -32.01 -29.51 15.03
CA LYS A 5 -32.05 -28.60 13.89
C LYS A 5 -30.78 -27.72 14.00
N ASN A 6 -29.89 -27.85 13.04
CA ASN A 6 -28.82 -26.85 12.82
C ASN A 6 -29.50 -25.50 12.66
N LEU A 7 -29.57 -24.75 13.74
CA LEU A 7 -29.87 -23.32 13.69
C LEU A 7 -28.66 -22.69 13.01
N GLU A 8 -28.73 -22.50 11.69
CA GLU A 8 -27.81 -21.56 11.02
C GLU A 8 -28.01 -20.21 11.71
N SER A 9 -26.99 -19.79 12.45
CA SER A 9 -27.03 -18.50 13.09
C SER A 9 -27.00 -17.42 12.02
N ASN A 10 -28.04 -16.62 11.93
CA ASN A 10 -28.09 -15.46 11.03
C ASN A 10 -27.14 -14.33 11.44
N ILE A 11 -26.30 -14.59 12.45
CA ILE A 11 -25.35 -13.61 12.99
C ILE A 11 -23.94 -14.15 12.77
N HIS A 12 -23.15 -13.39 12.00
CA HIS A 12 -21.72 -13.62 11.83
C HIS A 12 -20.94 -12.59 12.67
N VAL A 13 -20.19 -13.05 13.65
CA VAL A 13 -19.38 -12.17 14.52
C VAL A 13 -17.91 -12.40 14.21
N LYS A 14 -17.21 -11.32 13.82
CA LYS A 14 -15.75 -11.29 13.72
C LYS A 14 -15.17 -10.42 14.85
N THR A 15 -14.16 -10.92 15.52
CA THR A 15 -13.44 -10.18 16.57
C THR A 15 -12.02 -9.87 16.11
N TYR A 16 -11.60 -8.63 16.34
CA TYR A 16 -10.25 -8.19 16.00
C TYR A 16 -9.59 -7.57 17.23
N PRO A 17 -8.36 -7.97 17.60
CA PRO A 17 -7.63 -7.32 18.67
C PRO A 17 -7.31 -5.86 18.34
N PHE A 18 -7.29 -5.01 19.36
CA PHE A 18 -6.81 -3.63 19.25
C PHE A 18 -5.32 -3.62 18.89
N VAL A 19 -4.94 -2.82 17.90
CA VAL A 19 -3.55 -2.65 17.45
C VAL A 19 -3.00 -1.33 17.99
N LYS A 20 -3.60 -0.22 17.59
CA LYS A 20 -3.18 1.13 18.02
C LYS A 20 -4.23 2.18 17.67
N ASN A 21 -4.06 3.37 18.24
CA ASN A 21 -4.76 4.55 17.77
C ASN A 21 -4.11 5.08 16.50
N LEU A 22 -4.92 5.60 15.59
CA LEU A 22 -4.45 6.34 14.42
C LEU A 22 -4.25 7.82 14.80
N ARG A 23 -3.49 8.54 13.97
CA ARG A 23 -3.25 9.96 14.16
C ARG A 23 -4.56 10.76 14.20
N TYR A 24 -5.53 10.44 13.34
CA TYR A 24 -6.90 10.94 13.30
C TYR A 24 -7.74 10.06 12.36
N GLY A 25 -9.06 10.25 12.38
CA GLY A 25 -10.02 9.57 11.50
C GLY A 25 -10.06 10.18 10.10
N GLU A 26 -11.26 10.25 9.53
CA GLU A 26 -11.47 10.89 8.23
C GLU A 26 -11.14 12.39 8.29
N ASN A 27 -11.53 13.05 9.38
CA ASN A 27 -11.24 14.45 9.63
C ASN A 27 -10.29 14.62 10.83
N PRO A 28 -9.48 15.71 10.88
CA PRO A 28 -8.44 15.90 11.91
C PRO A 28 -8.93 15.88 13.35
N HIS A 29 -10.19 16.24 13.61
CA HIS A 29 -10.79 16.26 14.95
C HIS A 29 -11.39 14.92 15.38
N GLN A 30 -11.50 13.94 14.48
CA GLN A 30 -12.07 12.62 14.77
C GLN A 30 -11.01 11.68 15.31
N LYS A 31 -11.37 10.92 16.35
CA LYS A 31 -10.54 9.82 16.83
C LYS A 31 -10.76 8.58 15.96
N ALA A 32 -9.70 7.82 15.74
CA ALA A 32 -9.76 6.53 15.06
C ALA A 32 -8.83 5.51 15.74
N SER A 33 -9.26 4.27 15.71
CA SER A 33 -8.52 3.14 16.27
C SER A 33 -8.39 2.04 15.23
N TRP A 34 -7.25 1.38 15.23
CA TRP A 34 -6.94 0.27 14.35
C TRP A 34 -7.08 -1.05 15.09
N TYR A 35 -7.87 -1.94 14.53
CA TYR A 35 -8.06 -3.32 14.98
C TYR A 35 -7.68 -4.27 13.84
N GLY A 36 -7.05 -5.39 14.15
CA GLY A 36 -6.68 -6.35 13.09
C GLY A 36 -5.96 -7.57 13.63
N LEU A 37 -5.83 -8.60 12.79
CA LEU A 37 -5.10 -9.82 13.12
C LEU A 37 -3.60 -9.59 13.00
N ASN A 38 -2.83 -10.21 13.89
CA ASN A 38 -1.38 -10.10 13.89
C ASN A 38 -0.77 -10.73 12.62
N ASN A 39 0.26 -10.08 12.09
CA ASN A 39 1.06 -10.54 10.94
C ASN A 39 0.28 -10.75 9.64
N ILE A 40 -0.86 -10.08 9.46
CA ILE A 40 -1.68 -10.15 8.24
C ILE A 40 -2.01 -8.75 7.77
N GLY A 41 -1.95 -8.52 6.45
CA GLY A 41 -2.25 -7.26 5.81
C GLY A 41 -1.40 -6.12 6.38
N TRP A 42 -2.04 -4.97 6.63
CA TRP A 42 -1.33 -3.79 7.15
C TRP A 42 -0.73 -3.96 8.54
N ASN A 43 -1.19 -4.95 9.34
CA ASN A 43 -0.57 -5.28 10.63
C ASN A 43 0.78 -5.98 10.47
N ALA A 44 1.07 -6.55 9.32
CA ALA A 44 2.38 -7.09 8.97
C ALA A 44 3.30 -6.04 8.32
N ALA A 45 2.75 -4.89 7.93
CA ALA A 45 3.53 -3.84 7.31
C ALA A 45 4.48 -3.19 8.32
N LYS A 46 5.74 -3.05 7.92
CA LYS A 46 6.75 -2.33 8.70
C LYS A 46 6.85 -0.89 8.20
N GLN A 47 6.50 0.06 9.05
CA GLN A 47 6.77 1.47 8.75
C GLN A 47 8.25 1.77 9.01
N LEU A 48 9.00 2.12 7.95
CA LEU A 48 10.44 2.36 8.00
C LEU A 48 10.76 3.80 8.37
N GLN A 49 9.87 4.74 8.02
CA GLN A 49 10.01 6.17 8.37
C GLN A 49 8.67 6.91 8.26
N GLY A 50 8.69 8.18 8.64
CA GLY A 50 7.60 9.15 8.49
C GLY A 50 6.71 9.26 9.72
N LYS A 51 5.70 10.11 9.61
CA LYS A 51 4.71 10.34 10.68
C LYS A 51 3.77 9.14 10.81
N GLU A 52 3.04 9.08 11.92
CA GLU A 52 1.96 8.11 12.10
C GLU A 52 0.93 8.17 10.95
N LEU A 53 0.37 7.01 10.63
CA LEU A 53 -0.68 6.89 9.64
C LEU A 53 -1.99 7.48 10.17
N SER A 54 -2.71 8.17 9.29
CA SER A 54 -4.11 8.53 9.50
C SER A 54 -5.03 7.47 8.87
N TYR A 55 -6.31 7.57 9.17
CA TYR A 55 -7.34 6.75 8.51
C TYR A 55 -7.29 6.90 6.99
N ASN A 56 -7.20 8.14 6.48
CA ASN A 56 -7.14 8.39 5.04
C ASN A 56 -5.89 7.79 4.39
N ASN A 57 -4.74 7.79 5.09
CA ASN A 57 -3.55 7.12 4.56
C ASN A 57 -3.78 5.61 4.39
N LEU A 58 -4.50 4.97 5.34
CA LEU A 58 -4.81 3.55 5.26
C LEU A 58 -5.80 3.23 4.14
N LEU A 59 -6.81 4.08 3.92
CA LEU A 59 -7.74 3.91 2.80
C LEU A 59 -7.03 3.99 1.44
N ASP A 60 -6.21 5.01 1.27
CA ASP A 60 -5.46 5.19 0.02
C ASP A 60 -4.43 4.06 -0.18
N LEU A 61 -3.75 3.61 0.89
CA LEU A 61 -2.83 2.48 0.86
C LEU A 61 -3.53 1.17 0.49
N GLU A 62 -4.73 0.91 1.03
CA GLU A 62 -5.53 -0.26 0.69
C GLU A 62 -5.94 -0.25 -0.78
N SER A 63 -6.40 0.89 -1.28
CA SER A 63 -6.74 1.06 -2.70
C SER A 63 -5.52 0.88 -3.60
N ALA A 64 -4.35 1.39 -3.19
CA ALA A 64 -3.10 1.22 -3.92
C ALA A 64 -2.66 -0.25 -3.95
N LEU A 65 -2.75 -0.93 -2.81
CA LEU A 65 -2.42 -2.35 -2.70
C LEU A 65 -3.34 -3.22 -3.56
N SER A 66 -4.65 -3.00 -3.48
CA SER A 66 -5.61 -3.72 -4.30
C SER A 66 -5.34 -3.53 -5.79
N THR A 67 -5.06 -2.31 -6.21
CA THR A 67 -4.76 -2.00 -7.63
C THR A 67 -3.46 -2.67 -8.09
N ILE A 68 -2.39 -2.65 -7.28
CA ILE A 68 -1.11 -3.26 -7.67
C ILE A 68 -1.19 -4.79 -7.75
N LEU A 69 -2.03 -5.42 -6.95
CA LEU A 69 -2.24 -6.86 -6.97
C LEU A 69 -2.93 -7.36 -8.22
N GLU A 70 -3.78 -6.54 -8.87
CA GLU A 70 -4.40 -6.88 -10.14
C GLU A 70 -3.35 -7.08 -11.25
N PHE A 71 -2.31 -6.25 -11.26
CA PHE A 71 -1.19 -6.43 -12.21
C PHE A 71 -0.43 -7.73 -11.97
N GLU A 72 -0.29 -8.18 -10.72
CA GLU A 72 0.35 -9.46 -10.42
C GLU A 72 -0.50 -10.66 -10.85
N TYR A 73 -1.82 -10.55 -10.76
CA TYR A 73 -2.73 -11.58 -11.22
C TYR A 73 -2.64 -11.76 -12.74
N ASP A 74 -2.65 -10.68 -13.48
CA ASP A 74 -2.54 -10.69 -14.95
C ASP A 74 -1.19 -11.24 -15.41
N GLN A 75 -0.08 -10.84 -14.78
CA GLN A 75 1.25 -11.36 -15.09
C GLN A 75 1.36 -12.88 -14.93
N LYS A 76 0.76 -13.46 -13.88
CA LYS A 76 0.75 -14.91 -13.66
C LYS A 76 -0.01 -15.67 -14.75
N GLN A 77 -1.06 -15.08 -15.31
CA GLN A 77 -1.80 -15.69 -16.42
C GLN A 77 -1.07 -15.59 -17.75
N ASN A 78 -0.36 -14.50 -17.98
CA ASN A 78 0.25 -14.19 -19.27
C ASN A 78 1.74 -14.61 -19.35
N SER A 79 2.27 -15.34 -18.36
CA SER A 79 3.66 -15.84 -18.32
C SER A 79 4.74 -14.73 -18.45
N SER A 80 4.41 -13.49 -18.17
CA SER A 80 5.39 -12.40 -18.14
C SER A 80 6.01 -12.32 -16.74
N GLU A 81 7.00 -13.16 -16.50
CA GLU A 81 7.76 -13.15 -15.24
C GLU A 81 8.56 -11.85 -15.11
N ASN A 82 8.48 -11.23 -13.90
CA ASN A 82 9.30 -10.10 -13.45
C ASN A 82 9.00 -8.70 -14.02
N THR A 83 7.81 -8.44 -14.52
CA THR A 83 7.46 -7.05 -14.88
C THR A 83 7.24 -6.20 -13.62
N ASN A 84 7.86 -5.02 -13.59
CA ASN A 84 7.67 -4.07 -12.51
C ASN A 84 6.41 -3.25 -12.74
N ALA A 85 5.61 -3.09 -11.69
CA ALA A 85 4.43 -2.25 -11.69
C ALA A 85 4.56 -1.13 -10.67
N ALA A 86 4.06 0.04 -11.02
CA ALA A 86 3.87 1.15 -10.11
C ALA A 86 2.47 1.75 -10.30
N VAL A 87 1.83 2.08 -9.19
CA VAL A 87 0.51 2.71 -9.15
C VAL A 87 0.60 3.94 -8.27
N ILE A 88 0.03 5.05 -8.73
CA ILE A 88 -0.08 6.30 -7.98
C ILE A 88 -1.55 6.57 -7.72
N LEU A 89 -1.92 6.69 -6.46
CA LEU A 89 -3.29 6.97 -6.04
C LEU A 89 -3.38 8.28 -5.25
N LYS A 90 -4.55 8.90 -5.36
CA LYS A 90 -4.94 10.03 -4.52
C LYS A 90 -6.44 9.99 -4.30
N HIS A 91 -6.87 10.10 -3.03
CA HIS A 91 -8.28 10.04 -2.64
C HIS A 91 -8.99 8.79 -3.19
N ASN A 92 -8.38 7.62 -2.99
CA ASN A 92 -8.84 6.29 -3.43
C ASN A 92 -8.96 6.10 -4.95
N ASN A 93 -8.49 7.05 -5.76
CA ASN A 93 -8.53 6.94 -7.21
C ASN A 93 -7.12 6.88 -7.80
N PRO A 94 -6.85 5.95 -8.74
CA PRO A 94 -5.57 5.93 -9.44
C PRO A 94 -5.50 7.14 -10.38
N CYS A 95 -4.44 7.91 -10.27
CA CYS A 95 -4.08 8.95 -11.24
C CYS A 95 -2.99 8.50 -12.21
N GLY A 96 -2.36 7.37 -11.94
CA GLY A 96 -1.42 6.74 -12.86
C GLY A 96 -1.11 5.30 -12.46
N ALA A 97 -0.98 4.43 -13.46
CA ALA A 97 -0.58 3.04 -13.28
C ALA A 97 0.20 2.57 -14.51
N ALA A 98 1.29 1.85 -14.31
CA ALA A 98 2.11 1.39 -15.43
C ALA A 98 2.92 0.13 -15.10
N LEU A 99 3.22 -0.60 -16.17
CA LEU A 99 4.16 -1.71 -16.21
C LEU A 99 5.43 -1.30 -16.97
N ALA A 100 6.59 -1.78 -16.51
CA ALA A 100 7.87 -1.58 -17.19
C ALA A 100 8.92 -2.63 -16.77
N ASP A 101 10.07 -2.59 -17.42
CA ASP A 101 11.19 -3.50 -17.14
C ASP A 101 11.93 -3.14 -15.84
N SER A 102 11.78 -1.91 -15.34
CA SER A 102 12.37 -1.45 -14.08
C SER A 102 11.35 -0.74 -13.20
N PRO A 103 11.55 -0.71 -11.85
CA PRO A 103 10.71 0.05 -10.93
C PRO A 103 10.69 1.54 -11.25
N SER A 104 11.85 2.11 -11.61
CA SER A 104 11.97 3.52 -11.98
C SER A 104 11.18 3.88 -13.24
N ASP A 105 11.22 3.03 -14.27
CA ASP A 105 10.46 3.24 -15.50
C ASP A 105 8.97 3.06 -15.29
N ALA A 106 8.56 2.08 -14.47
CA ALA A 106 7.16 1.89 -14.09
C ALA A 106 6.63 3.13 -13.38
N PHE A 107 7.38 3.66 -12.40
CA PHE A 107 6.98 4.87 -11.70
C PHE A 107 6.93 6.09 -12.61
N ARG A 108 7.94 6.30 -13.49
CA ARG A 108 7.95 7.40 -14.43
C ARG A 108 6.74 7.37 -15.35
N LYS A 109 6.44 6.22 -15.97
CA LYS A 109 5.26 6.07 -16.84
C LYS A 109 3.94 6.31 -16.08
N ALA A 110 3.84 5.82 -14.84
CA ALA A 110 2.66 6.09 -14.01
C ALA A 110 2.53 7.59 -13.69
N LEU A 111 3.65 8.28 -13.39
CA LEU A 111 3.67 9.72 -13.13
C LEU A 111 3.30 10.54 -14.36
N ASP A 112 3.73 10.11 -15.55
CA ASP A 112 3.44 10.78 -16.82
C ASP A 112 1.94 10.73 -17.20
N CYS A 113 1.14 9.82 -16.60
CA CYS A 113 -0.30 9.78 -16.81
C CYS A 113 -1.00 11.05 -16.31
N ASP A 114 -0.67 11.48 -15.08
CA ASP A 114 -1.19 12.72 -14.47
C ASP A 114 -0.27 13.17 -13.32
N SER A 115 0.79 13.87 -13.67
CA SER A 115 1.77 14.37 -12.70
C SER A 115 1.20 15.43 -11.76
N THR A 116 0.15 16.14 -12.17
CA THR A 116 -0.50 17.17 -11.34
C THR A 116 -1.27 16.52 -10.20
N SER A 117 -2.08 15.50 -10.49
CA SER A 117 -2.86 14.77 -9.47
C SER A 117 -1.97 13.92 -8.58
N ALA A 118 -0.82 13.46 -9.06
CA ALA A 118 0.14 12.66 -8.30
C ALA A 118 0.73 13.40 -7.09
N PHE A 119 0.75 14.73 -7.10
CA PHE A 119 1.26 15.54 -5.99
C PHE A 119 0.46 15.29 -4.69
N GLY A 120 1.15 14.84 -3.65
CA GLY A 120 0.53 14.46 -2.36
C GLY A 120 -0.17 13.11 -2.40
N GLY A 121 0.07 12.32 -3.43
CA GLY A 121 -0.48 10.97 -3.57
C GLY A 121 0.29 9.89 -2.81
N ILE A 122 -0.14 8.67 -2.99
CA ILE A 122 0.44 7.43 -2.46
C ILE A 122 0.90 6.57 -3.62
N VAL A 123 2.07 5.95 -3.47
CA VAL A 123 2.65 5.07 -4.50
C VAL A 123 2.77 3.65 -3.97
N ALA A 124 2.33 2.68 -4.78
CA ALA A 124 2.57 1.27 -4.53
C ALA A 124 3.43 0.66 -5.64
N PHE A 125 4.37 -0.18 -5.23
CA PHE A 125 5.19 -1.02 -6.13
C PHE A 125 4.92 -2.50 -5.86
N ASN A 126 4.94 -3.30 -6.91
CA ASN A 126 4.86 -4.76 -6.78
C ASN A 126 6.20 -5.42 -6.48
N ASN A 127 7.31 -4.73 -6.70
CA ASN A 127 8.67 -5.21 -6.50
C ASN A 127 9.51 -4.25 -5.64
N ASN A 128 10.79 -4.57 -5.48
CA ASN A 128 11.75 -3.77 -4.74
C ASN A 128 11.88 -2.35 -5.30
N VAL A 129 11.99 -1.36 -4.42
CA VAL A 129 12.33 0.02 -4.81
C VAL A 129 13.85 0.16 -4.81
N ASP A 130 14.40 0.33 -6.00
CA ASP A 130 15.83 0.55 -6.22
C ASP A 130 16.25 2.02 -6.10
N LEU A 131 17.55 2.28 -6.24
CA LEU A 131 18.12 3.63 -6.17
C LEU A 131 17.49 4.58 -7.20
N ALA A 132 17.32 4.12 -8.45
CA ALA A 132 16.81 4.95 -9.53
C ALA A 132 15.34 5.36 -9.31
N ALA A 133 14.51 4.43 -8.81
CA ALA A 133 13.14 4.73 -8.43
C ALA A 133 13.10 5.71 -7.24
N ALA A 134 13.99 5.55 -6.25
CA ALA A 134 14.06 6.46 -5.10
C ALA A 134 14.46 7.89 -5.49
N GLU A 135 15.36 8.05 -6.44
CA GLU A 135 15.73 9.37 -6.99
C GLU A 135 14.51 10.07 -7.60
N LEU A 136 13.71 9.36 -8.43
CA LEU A 136 12.49 9.90 -9.01
C LEU A 136 11.44 10.25 -7.94
N LEU A 137 11.20 9.34 -6.98
CA LEU A 137 10.29 9.56 -5.85
C LEU A 137 10.70 10.78 -5.00
N SER A 138 12.01 11.06 -4.91
CA SER A 138 12.52 12.20 -4.14
C SER A 138 12.17 13.56 -4.76
N ASN A 139 11.88 13.63 -6.05
CA ASN A 139 11.60 14.86 -6.78
C ASN A 139 10.14 15.34 -6.67
N ILE A 140 9.24 14.52 -6.15
CA ILE A 140 7.84 14.87 -5.97
C ILE A 140 7.43 14.81 -4.49
N PHE A 141 6.45 15.61 -4.10
CA PHE A 141 5.83 15.47 -2.78
C PHE A 141 4.84 14.31 -2.80
N LEU A 142 5.11 13.30 -1.94
CA LEU A 142 4.26 12.12 -1.73
C LEU A 142 3.98 11.96 -0.24
N GLU A 143 2.84 11.39 0.11
CA GLU A 143 2.48 11.08 1.50
C GLU A 143 2.99 9.71 1.94
N CYS A 144 2.83 8.69 1.10
CA CYS A 144 3.24 7.33 1.41
C CYS A 144 3.84 6.63 0.18
N VAL A 145 4.77 5.72 0.43
CA VAL A 145 5.23 4.73 -0.55
C VAL A 145 5.16 3.36 0.12
N VAL A 146 4.57 2.38 -0.55
CA VAL A 146 4.55 0.98 -0.11
C VAL A 146 5.20 0.09 -1.16
N ALA A 147 6.03 -0.83 -0.71
CA ALA A 147 6.71 -1.83 -1.54
C ALA A 147 7.05 -3.09 -0.73
N PRO A 148 7.31 -4.24 -1.40
CA PRO A 148 7.80 -5.44 -0.71
C PRO A 148 9.16 -5.22 -0.05
N SER A 149 10.03 -4.41 -0.65
CA SER A 149 11.37 -4.07 -0.11
C SER A 149 11.89 -2.77 -0.69
N PHE A 150 12.97 -2.27 -0.07
CA PHE A 150 13.69 -1.07 -0.49
C PHE A 150 15.20 -1.35 -0.41
N ASP A 151 15.95 -0.97 -1.42
CA ASP A 151 17.40 -1.02 -1.38
C ASP A 151 17.96 -0.08 -0.31
N LYS A 152 19.11 -0.43 0.25
CA LYS A 152 19.78 0.41 1.27
C LYS A 152 20.10 1.81 0.73
N GLU A 153 20.50 1.91 -0.52
CA GLU A 153 20.82 3.20 -1.16
C GLU A 153 19.53 4.00 -1.43
N ALA A 154 18.43 3.33 -1.82
CA ALA A 154 17.13 3.95 -1.96
C ALA A 154 16.65 4.56 -0.63
N LEU A 155 16.78 3.82 0.47
CA LEU A 155 16.44 4.32 1.80
C LEU A 155 17.24 5.55 2.19
N LYS A 156 18.54 5.61 1.87
CA LYS A 156 19.39 6.80 2.15
C LYS A 156 18.84 8.06 1.48
N ILE A 157 18.41 7.97 0.24
CA ILE A 157 17.82 9.09 -0.49
C ILE A 157 16.47 9.47 0.12
N LEU A 158 15.57 8.50 0.30
CA LEU A 158 14.22 8.74 0.80
C LEU A 158 14.19 9.24 2.24
N HIS A 159 15.21 8.96 3.06
CA HIS A 159 15.35 9.48 4.42
C HIS A 159 15.43 11.01 4.50
N ASN A 160 15.83 11.69 3.42
CA ASN A 160 15.81 13.14 3.35
C ASN A 160 14.38 13.72 3.36
N LYS A 161 13.38 12.91 2.98
CA LYS A 161 11.96 13.25 2.97
C LYS A 161 11.30 12.88 4.30
N LYS A 162 11.65 13.53 5.40
CA LYS A 162 11.24 13.16 6.78
C LYS A 162 9.75 12.91 7.00
N ASN A 163 8.89 13.53 6.22
CA ASN A 163 7.43 13.39 6.34
C ASN A 163 6.87 12.25 5.49
N LEU A 164 7.64 11.74 4.50
CA LEU A 164 7.25 10.62 3.65
C LEU A 164 7.17 9.35 4.49
N ARG A 165 6.05 8.67 4.44
CA ARG A 165 5.86 7.37 5.10
C ARG A 165 6.30 6.27 4.15
N LEU A 166 7.30 5.50 4.56
CA LEU A 166 7.74 4.32 3.84
C LEU A 166 7.22 3.09 4.55
N LEU A 167 6.48 2.25 3.83
CA LEU A 167 5.92 1.01 4.33
C LEU A 167 6.48 -0.18 3.55
N GLN A 168 7.05 -1.12 4.27
CA GLN A 168 7.45 -2.40 3.71
C GLN A 168 6.38 -3.42 4.03
N LEU A 169 5.81 -4.05 3.00
CA LEU A 169 4.80 -5.10 3.13
C LEU A 169 5.13 -6.25 2.19
N ASN A 170 5.58 -7.36 2.75
CA ASN A 170 5.89 -8.55 1.98
C ASN A 170 4.63 -9.19 1.41
N LYS A 171 4.72 -9.68 0.18
CA LYS A 171 3.60 -10.31 -0.55
C LYS A 171 2.97 -11.49 0.22
N GLU A 172 3.77 -12.25 0.96
CA GLU A 172 3.34 -13.40 1.78
C GLU A 172 2.32 -13.01 2.87
N ASN A 173 2.38 -11.77 3.33
CA ASN A 173 1.52 -11.25 4.40
C ASN A 173 0.20 -10.66 3.87
N ILE A 174 0.04 -10.59 2.55
CA ILE A 174 -1.18 -10.12 1.92
C ILE A 174 -2.11 -11.32 1.75
N LYS A 175 -3.16 -11.42 2.57
CA LYS A 175 -4.19 -12.43 2.36
C LYS A 175 -4.93 -12.13 1.06
N LYS A 176 -5.03 -13.13 0.21
CA LYS A 176 -6.09 -13.21 -0.81
C LYS A 176 -7.33 -13.77 -0.11
N ASP A 177 -8.38 -12.99 0.00
CA ASP A 177 -9.71 -13.49 0.38
C ASP A 177 -10.28 -14.33 -0.75
#